data_ebad7144853069450412e8ce9e26288f
#
_entry.id   ebad7144853069450412e8ce9e26288f
#
_cell.length_a   1.000
_cell.length_b   1.000
_cell.length_c   1.000
_cell.angle_alpha   90.00
_cell.angle_beta   90.00
_cell.angle_gamma   90.00
#
_symmetry.space_group_name_H-M   'P 1'
#
loop_
_entity.id
_entity.type
_entity.pdbx_description
1 polymer ?
#
loop_
_entity_poly.entity_id
_entity_poly.type
_entity_poly.pdbx_seq_one_letter_code
_entity_poly.pdbx_strand_id
1 'polypeptide(L)'
;MKAIFDNIKGTCEIEGKVLSRMVYEYDAKSKTLKVARDKIGEHSLYYAQLPTSVIVSTELKDILPHIAYPKINMLNLAQPIRYNFPVDLQQTWIEQIKRVRAGEELTIDQQGIRSRIYWKRDHTPTFKGAKEEALAEALRLLRRSVKECIETSDGPVAVLLSGGIDSTSLAALTKEIQGEVHVFSAGYRGNRYKGQDEREVAKRFAEEKGLIYHEVELDANDFQTYLDEMIPYLDEPCFDVNCMVQYALFKKISEQGFKTVLMGLGGDELFYSYTDLHRLSDAIRLHHEFNQLYPVRKNKKEYVRYILKNYKHLLLPNHPARTDESILTDWTYEDYQRFAIDAIVDGERFADVDVHVSLPENSTVQSIYDYYSTTFAVNMCVYMANKLCHANGIEVRCPILAPELVEFMDSLPMEMKFDKNEPKMFQKKMMAGILPDYILYAKKRAFEPPFEFLRAIVAKYQYKRIQANYCFYNSMIADQMIDNLLGK
;
A
#
# COMPACT_ATOMS: atom_id res chain seq x y z
N MET A 1 2.99 17.93 8.30
CA MET A 1 3.93 18.50 9.26
C MET A 1 5.27 18.77 8.61
N LYS A 2 5.89 19.91 8.86
CA LYS A 2 7.18 20.33 8.30
C LYS A 2 8.11 20.83 9.42
N ALA A 3 9.38 20.47 9.36
CA ALA A 3 10.44 21.00 10.22
C ALA A 3 11.57 21.55 9.37
N ILE A 4 12.07 22.73 9.71
CA ILE A 4 13.24 23.37 9.08
C ILE A 4 14.31 23.55 10.14
N PHE A 5 15.42 22.85 9.98
CA PHE A 5 16.58 22.97 10.86
C PHE A 5 17.65 23.85 10.21
N ASP A 6 17.98 24.98 10.83
CA ASP A 6 19.06 25.89 10.40
C ASP A 6 20.40 25.32 10.84
N ASN A 7 21.23 24.85 9.92
CA ASN A 7 22.52 24.23 10.18
C ASN A 7 23.56 25.24 10.78
N ILE A 8 23.38 26.53 10.47
CA ILE A 8 24.32 27.57 10.92
C ILE A 8 24.01 27.96 12.36
N LYS A 9 22.74 28.24 12.66
CA LYS A 9 22.30 28.67 14.00
C LYS A 9 22.09 27.50 14.96
N GLY A 10 21.79 26.31 14.41
CA GLY A 10 21.36 25.15 15.17
C GLY A 10 19.99 25.36 15.80
N THR A 11 19.07 26.04 15.09
CA THR A 11 17.68 26.25 15.50
C THR A 11 16.74 25.47 14.62
N CYS A 12 15.56 25.14 15.14
CA CYS A 12 14.56 24.40 14.41
C CYS A 12 13.19 25.09 14.51
N GLU A 13 12.53 25.24 13.39
CA GLU A 13 11.12 25.66 13.29
C GLU A 13 10.28 24.44 12.92
N ILE A 14 9.21 24.17 13.67
CA ILE A 14 8.32 23.04 13.45
C ILE A 14 6.89 23.57 13.24
N GLU A 15 6.30 23.22 12.09
CA GLU A 15 4.94 23.62 11.70
C GLU A 15 4.03 22.39 11.56
N GLY A 16 2.79 22.54 12.00
CA GLY A 16 1.74 21.50 11.87
C GLY A 16 1.76 20.48 13.01
N LYS A 17 0.76 19.59 12.99
CA LYS A 17 0.55 18.53 14.00
C LYS A 17 1.44 17.33 13.69
N VAL A 18 2.10 16.79 14.72
CA VAL A 18 2.82 15.51 14.61
C VAL A 18 1.79 14.40 14.43
N LEU A 19 1.98 13.59 13.38
CA LEU A 19 1.10 12.45 13.09
C LEU A 19 1.33 11.32 14.10
N SER A 20 0.35 10.48 14.29
CA SER A 20 0.43 9.37 15.23
C SER A 20 1.64 8.46 14.95
N ARG A 21 2.28 7.99 16.00
CA ARG A 21 3.44 7.08 15.95
C ARG A 21 4.72 7.66 15.33
N MET A 22 4.73 8.94 14.90
CA MET A 22 5.94 9.61 14.42
C MET A 22 6.62 10.35 15.57
N VAL A 23 7.94 10.52 15.48
CA VAL A 23 8.74 11.27 16.44
C VAL A 23 9.27 12.54 15.79
N TYR A 24 9.11 13.66 16.48
CA TYR A 24 9.70 14.95 16.15
C TYR A 24 10.10 15.65 17.46
N GLU A 25 11.37 15.64 17.77
CA GLU A 25 11.90 16.18 19.02
C GLU A 25 13.08 17.11 18.72
N TYR A 26 12.94 18.36 19.08
CA TYR A 26 14.03 19.31 19.03
C TYR A 26 14.54 19.62 20.44
N ASP A 27 15.83 19.35 20.68
CA ASP A 27 16.52 19.72 21.89
C ASP A 27 17.36 20.98 21.64
N ALA A 28 16.95 22.10 22.24
CA ALA A 28 17.61 23.37 22.10
C ALA A 28 18.99 23.44 22.81
N LYS A 29 19.25 22.56 23.79
CA LYS A 29 20.53 22.52 24.49
C LYS A 29 21.60 21.85 23.63
N SER A 30 21.31 20.71 23.09
CA SER A 30 22.18 19.98 22.17
C SER A 30 22.13 20.50 20.74
N LYS A 31 21.15 21.36 20.41
CA LYS A 31 20.85 21.84 19.06
C LYS A 31 20.64 20.69 18.10
N THR A 32 19.84 19.73 18.51
CA THR A 32 19.62 18.49 17.76
C THR A 32 18.13 18.29 17.50
N LEU A 33 17.79 18.03 16.25
CA LEU A 33 16.45 17.57 15.82
C LEU A 33 16.50 16.06 15.61
N LYS A 34 15.61 15.32 16.27
CA LYS A 34 15.34 13.92 16.01
C LYS A 34 14.01 13.78 15.33
N VAL A 35 13.97 13.05 14.24
CA VAL A 35 12.73 12.67 13.54
C VAL A 35 12.77 11.19 13.24
N ALA A 36 11.66 10.49 13.49
CA ALA A 36 11.55 9.08 13.16
C ALA A 36 10.23 8.80 12.44
N ARG A 37 10.33 8.06 11.34
CA ARG A 37 9.14 7.49 10.68
C ARG A 37 8.69 6.30 11.49
N ASP A 38 7.37 6.13 11.61
CA ASP A 38 6.79 5.02 12.35
C ASP A 38 7.31 3.64 11.88
N LYS A 39 7.19 2.62 12.73
CA LYS A 39 7.71 1.27 12.51
C LYS A 39 7.25 0.67 11.18
N ILE A 40 5.96 0.82 10.86
CA ILE A 40 5.35 0.21 9.67
C ILE A 40 5.50 1.12 8.44
N GLY A 41 5.64 2.44 8.65
CA GLY A 41 5.68 3.44 7.58
C GLY A 41 4.28 3.89 7.14
N GLU A 42 3.32 3.89 8.08
CA GLU A 42 1.94 4.31 7.83
C GLU A 42 1.87 5.72 7.25
N HIS A 43 2.73 6.62 7.74
CA HIS A 43 2.86 7.98 7.21
C HIS A 43 4.14 8.15 6.39
N SER A 44 4.06 8.95 5.32
CA SER A 44 5.23 9.33 4.55
C SER A 44 6.09 10.34 5.33
N LEU A 45 7.40 10.29 5.11
CA LEU A 45 8.34 11.26 5.67
C LEU A 45 9.48 11.47 4.69
N TYR A 46 9.70 12.72 4.31
CA TYR A 46 10.71 13.14 3.35
C TYR A 46 11.70 14.12 3.97
N TYR A 47 12.90 14.18 3.42
CA TYR A 47 13.88 15.17 3.82
C TYR A 47 14.75 15.61 2.65
N ALA A 48 15.26 16.84 2.76
CA ALA A 48 16.30 17.35 1.89
C ALA A 48 17.36 18.10 2.70
N GLN A 49 18.62 17.88 2.35
CA GLN A 49 19.73 18.67 2.86
C GLN A 49 20.05 19.80 1.89
N LEU A 50 19.90 21.03 2.36
CA LEU A 50 20.24 22.25 1.63
C LEU A 50 21.56 22.82 2.14
N PRO A 51 22.16 23.80 1.46
CA PRO A 51 23.44 24.39 1.90
C PRO A 51 23.48 24.91 3.33
N THR A 52 22.36 25.48 3.79
CA THR A 52 22.28 26.11 5.13
C THR A 52 21.24 25.50 6.06
N SER A 53 20.45 24.54 5.58
CA SER A 53 19.37 23.94 6.37
C SER A 53 19.06 22.51 5.97
N VAL A 54 18.37 21.80 6.85
CA VAL A 54 17.72 20.53 6.55
C VAL A 54 16.21 20.74 6.68
N ILE A 55 15.45 20.31 5.68
CA ILE A 55 14.00 20.34 5.71
C ILE A 55 13.48 18.90 5.79
N VAL A 56 12.54 18.68 6.69
CA VAL A 56 11.84 17.39 6.84
C VAL A 56 10.35 17.65 6.79
N SER A 57 9.60 16.90 5.96
CA SER A 57 8.14 17.02 5.87
C SER A 57 7.47 15.70 5.58
N THR A 58 6.21 15.58 5.97
CA THR A 58 5.32 14.49 5.56
C THR A 58 4.84 14.63 4.11
N GLU A 59 5.10 15.78 3.49
CA GLU A 59 4.74 16.10 2.11
C GLU A 59 5.98 16.47 1.31
N LEU A 60 6.24 15.81 0.19
CA LEU A 60 7.37 16.14 -0.69
C LEU A 60 7.22 17.55 -1.26
N LYS A 61 5.99 17.93 -1.60
CA LYS A 61 5.67 19.25 -2.15
C LYS A 61 5.99 20.42 -1.20
N ASP A 62 6.08 20.19 0.12
CA ASP A 62 6.50 21.20 1.07
C ASP A 62 8.01 21.50 1.01
N ILE A 63 8.79 20.50 0.56
CA ILE A 63 10.26 20.61 0.44
C ILE A 63 10.65 21.22 -0.92
N LEU A 64 9.91 20.87 -1.96
CA LEU A 64 10.22 21.22 -3.34
C LEU A 64 10.46 22.70 -3.60
N PRO A 65 9.66 23.67 -3.04
CA PRO A 65 9.89 25.11 -3.21
C PRO A 65 11.21 25.63 -2.66
N HIS A 66 11.87 24.87 -1.80
CA HIS A 66 13.16 25.23 -1.21
C HIS A 66 14.36 24.74 -2.03
N ILE A 67 14.12 24.01 -3.13
CA ILE A 67 15.15 23.48 -4.02
C ILE A 67 15.25 24.39 -5.25
N ALA A 68 16.35 25.13 -5.36
CA ALA A 68 16.51 26.12 -6.42
C ALA A 68 16.47 25.51 -7.86
N TYR A 69 17.02 24.30 -8.02
CA TYR A 69 17.09 23.58 -9.31
C TYR A 69 16.78 22.10 -9.09
N PRO A 70 15.49 21.73 -8.98
CA PRO A 70 15.11 20.35 -8.77
C PRO A 70 15.49 19.50 -9.99
N LYS A 71 16.12 18.35 -9.72
CA LYS A 71 16.50 17.39 -10.77
C LYS A 71 15.64 16.15 -10.65
N ILE A 72 15.12 15.73 -11.81
CA ILE A 72 14.30 14.52 -11.90
C ILE A 72 15.21 13.29 -11.84
N ASN A 73 14.92 12.39 -10.91
CA ASN A 73 15.51 11.08 -10.85
C ASN A 73 14.68 10.13 -11.73
N MET A 74 15.12 9.94 -12.97
CA MET A 74 14.38 9.17 -13.98
C MET A 74 14.15 7.72 -13.56
N LEU A 75 15.12 7.09 -12.87
CA LEU A 75 14.98 5.73 -12.39
C LEU A 75 13.83 5.62 -11.37
N ASN A 76 13.81 6.52 -10.39
CA ASN A 76 12.81 6.51 -9.34
C ASN A 76 11.45 7.04 -9.79
N LEU A 77 11.40 7.79 -10.88
CA LEU A 77 10.15 8.16 -11.54
C LEU A 77 9.58 6.97 -12.35
N ALA A 78 10.43 6.20 -13.01
CA ALA A 78 10.02 5.04 -13.81
C ALA A 78 9.51 3.86 -12.96
N GLN A 79 10.02 3.69 -11.74
CA GLN A 79 9.62 2.60 -10.84
C GLN A 79 8.11 2.59 -10.55
N PRO A 80 7.50 3.66 -9.98
CA PRO A 80 6.06 3.68 -9.74
C PRO A 80 5.24 3.56 -11.03
N ILE A 81 5.72 4.12 -12.14
CA ILE A 81 5.06 3.99 -13.44
C ILE A 81 4.96 2.52 -13.84
N ARG A 82 6.04 1.78 -13.67
CA ARG A 82 6.16 0.38 -14.10
C ARG A 82 5.55 -0.61 -13.12
N TYR A 83 5.79 -0.43 -11.82
CA TYR A 83 5.44 -1.38 -10.77
C TYR A 83 4.27 -0.95 -9.90
N ASN A 84 3.75 0.25 -10.11
CA ASN A 84 2.71 0.87 -9.29
C ASN A 84 3.14 1.19 -7.83
N PHE A 85 4.42 1.06 -7.53
CA PHE A 85 5.01 1.42 -6.23
C PHE A 85 6.50 1.74 -6.38
N PRO A 86 7.11 2.52 -5.46
CA PRO A 86 8.54 2.74 -5.45
C PRO A 86 9.27 1.46 -5.03
N VAL A 87 10.27 1.07 -5.79
CA VAL A 87 11.16 -0.08 -5.49
C VAL A 87 12.27 0.36 -4.56
N ASP A 88 12.90 1.51 -4.86
CA ASP A 88 13.84 2.14 -3.94
C ASP A 88 13.07 2.93 -2.88
N LEU A 89 13.08 2.41 -1.65
CA LEU A 89 12.32 2.99 -0.53
C LEU A 89 13.00 4.21 0.10
N GLN A 90 14.16 4.63 -0.37
CA GLN A 90 14.90 5.77 0.15
C GLN A 90 14.93 6.95 -0.83
N GLN A 91 15.02 6.69 -2.12
CA GLN A 91 15.03 7.74 -3.14
C GLN A 91 13.60 8.14 -3.54
N THR A 92 13.45 9.38 -4.01
CA THR A 92 12.22 9.86 -4.64
C THR A 92 12.47 10.19 -6.11
N TRP A 93 11.46 10.60 -6.83
CA TRP A 93 11.59 11.07 -8.21
C TRP A 93 12.31 12.43 -8.35
N ILE A 94 12.63 13.09 -7.20
CA ILE A 94 13.49 14.29 -7.14
C ILE A 94 14.81 13.91 -6.48
N GLU A 95 15.94 14.06 -7.17
CA GLU A 95 17.26 13.62 -6.69
C GLU A 95 17.63 14.17 -5.31
N GLN A 96 17.25 15.42 -5.03
CA GLN A 96 17.61 16.12 -3.79
C GLN A 96 16.71 15.78 -2.60
N ILE A 97 15.54 15.13 -2.84
CA ILE A 97 14.60 14.76 -1.80
C ILE A 97 14.67 13.25 -1.57
N LYS A 98 14.85 12.88 -0.32
CA LYS A 98 14.90 11.47 0.10
C LYS A 98 13.72 11.13 0.98
N ARG A 99 13.32 9.85 0.95
CA ARG A 99 12.33 9.29 1.87
C ARG A 99 13.02 8.71 3.08
N VAL A 100 12.46 8.94 4.27
CA VAL A 100 12.82 8.21 5.50
C VAL A 100 12.10 6.86 5.44
N ARG A 101 12.84 5.77 5.62
CA ARG A 101 12.26 4.41 5.58
C ARG A 101 11.41 4.13 6.81
N ALA A 102 10.50 3.17 6.73
CA ALA A 102 9.81 2.65 7.89
C ALA A 102 10.82 2.18 8.96
N GLY A 103 10.59 2.53 10.23
CA GLY A 103 11.50 2.22 11.32
C GLY A 103 12.88 2.90 11.25
N GLU A 104 13.01 4.00 10.51
CA GLU A 104 14.25 4.80 10.42
C GLU A 104 14.11 6.10 11.22
N GLU A 105 15.16 6.45 11.95
CA GLU A 105 15.35 7.69 12.69
C GLU A 105 16.45 8.52 12.06
N LEU A 106 16.21 9.79 11.89
CA LEU A 106 17.22 10.80 11.55
C LEU A 106 17.58 11.62 12.80
N THR A 107 18.85 11.82 13.01
CA THR A 107 19.41 12.80 13.95
C THR A 107 20.08 13.89 13.14
N ILE A 108 19.62 15.13 13.29
CA ILE A 108 20.03 16.29 12.51
C ILE A 108 20.62 17.31 13.47
N ASP A 109 21.85 17.72 13.22
CA ASP A 109 22.57 18.77 13.97
C ASP A 109 23.44 19.63 13.04
N GLN A 110 24.24 20.51 13.59
CA GLN A 110 25.14 21.38 12.83
C GLN A 110 26.24 20.61 12.04
N GLN A 111 26.46 19.33 12.34
CA GLN A 111 27.41 18.46 11.64
C GLN A 111 26.78 17.74 10.47
N GLY A 112 25.46 17.74 10.37
CA GLY A 112 24.69 17.12 9.28
C GLY A 112 23.63 16.12 9.74
N ILE A 113 23.31 15.17 8.86
CA ILE A 113 22.26 14.17 9.06
C ILE A 113 22.94 12.82 9.34
N ARG A 114 22.54 12.18 10.42
CA ARG A 114 22.85 10.77 10.71
C ARG A 114 21.55 9.99 10.74
N SER A 115 21.54 8.80 10.15
CA SER A 115 20.37 7.92 10.17
C SER A 115 20.68 6.59 10.84
N ARG A 116 19.66 5.98 11.45
CA ARG A 116 19.69 4.62 11.94
C ARG A 116 18.36 3.93 11.76
N ILE A 117 18.39 2.66 11.41
CA ILE A 117 17.20 1.80 11.48
C ILE A 117 17.02 1.42 12.96
N TYR A 118 15.96 1.93 13.60
CA TYR A 118 15.66 1.61 14.99
C TYR A 118 14.73 0.41 15.12
N TRP A 119 14.04 0.05 14.03
CA TRP A 119 13.16 -1.09 13.97
C TRP A 119 13.12 -1.71 12.57
N LYS A 120 13.04 -3.02 12.51
CA LYS A 120 12.75 -3.82 11.31
C LYS A 120 11.94 -5.03 11.71
N ARG A 121 11.17 -5.59 10.79
CA ARG A 121 10.45 -6.84 11.02
C ARG A 121 11.44 -7.97 11.33
N ASP A 122 11.06 -8.80 12.30
CA ASP A 122 11.81 -10.00 12.68
C ASP A 122 10.86 -11.20 12.67
N HIS A 123 11.05 -12.08 11.70
CA HIS A 123 10.23 -13.26 11.50
C HIS A 123 10.72 -14.50 12.25
N THR A 124 11.60 -14.33 13.22
CA THR A 124 12.08 -15.43 14.05
C THR A 124 10.92 -16.01 14.88
N PRO A 125 10.54 -17.28 14.70
CA PRO A 125 9.42 -17.86 15.43
C PRO A 125 9.78 -18.03 16.92
N THR A 126 9.25 -17.15 17.75
CA THR A 126 9.50 -17.16 19.20
C THR A 126 8.30 -17.63 20.02
N PHE A 127 7.09 -17.61 19.44
CA PHE A 127 5.88 -18.08 20.12
C PHE A 127 5.89 -19.59 20.31
N LYS A 128 5.57 -20.02 21.55
CA LYS A 128 5.59 -21.46 21.97
C LYS A 128 4.23 -21.98 22.44
N GLY A 129 3.21 -21.12 22.47
CA GLY A 129 1.86 -21.46 22.92
C GLY A 129 1.06 -22.30 21.91
N ALA A 130 -0.14 -22.69 22.30
CA ALA A 130 -1.08 -23.38 21.42
C ALA A 130 -1.68 -22.41 20.37
N LYS A 131 -2.25 -22.96 19.31
CA LYS A 131 -2.87 -22.16 18.24
C LYS A 131 -4.05 -21.33 18.75
N GLU A 132 -4.81 -21.88 19.66
CA GLU A 132 -5.95 -21.19 20.30
C GLU A 132 -5.50 -19.97 21.11
N GLU A 133 -4.37 -20.07 21.80
CA GLU A 133 -3.74 -18.96 22.50
C GLU A 133 -3.26 -17.88 21.53
N ALA A 134 -2.67 -18.30 20.40
CA ALA A 134 -2.25 -17.37 19.34
C ALA A 134 -3.44 -16.61 18.73
N LEU A 135 -4.57 -17.29 18.47
CA LEU A 135 -5.79 -16.66 17.96
C LEU A 135 -6.37 -15.66 18.95
N ALA A 136 -6.44 -16.03 20.24
CA ALA A 136 -6.94 -15.17 21.31
C ALA A 136 -6.07 -13.91 21.48
N GLU A 137 -4.74 -14.07 21.46
CA GLU A 137 -3.82 -12.94 21.60
C GLU A 137 -3.86 -12.00 20.38
N ALA A 138 -3.88 -12.53 19.16
CA ALA A 138 -4.03 -11.70 17.97
C ALA A 138 -5.34 -10.89 17.98
N LEU A 139 -6.45 -11.51 18.39
CA LEU A 139 -7.73 -10.83 18.52
C LEU A 139 -7.68 -9.73 19.61
N ARG A 140 -7.03 -10.02 20.74
CA ARG A 140 -6.84 -9.04 21.83
C ARG A 140 -6.02 -7.84 21.33
N LEU A 141 -4.95 -8.07 20.58
CA LEU A 141 -4.11 -7.02 20.01
C LEU A 141 -4.87 -6.19 18.97
N LEU A 142 -5.65 -6.83 18.09
CA LEU A 142 -6.48 -6.11 17.13
C LEU A 142 -7.56 -5.26 17.81
N ARG A 143 -8.25 -5.78 18.83
CA ARG A 143 -9.20 -5.01 19.64
C ARG A 143 -8.54 -3.81 20.31
N ARG A 144 -7.35 -4.01 20.86
CA ARG A 144 -6.57 -2.92 21.47
C ARG A 144 -6.23 -1.85 20.44
N SER A 145 -5.78 -2.23 19.25
CA SER A 145 -5.47 -1.27 18.20
C SER A 145 -6.69 -0.49 17.73
N VAL A 146 -7.84 -1.15 17.53
CA VAL A 146 -9.10 -0.45 17.21
C VAL A 146 -9.47 0.54 18.32
N LYS A 147 -9.37 0.12 19.58
CA LYS A 147 -9.65 0.97 20.73
C LYS A 147 -8.73 2.21 20.76
N GLU A 148 -7.44 2.02 20.59
CA GLU A 148 -6.44 3.12 20.53
C GLU A 148 -6.76 4.09 19.39
N CYS A 149 -7.16 3.58 18.21
CA CYS A 149 -7.58 4.42 17.10
C CYS A 149 -8.82 5.27 17.42
N ILE A 150 -9.77 4.73 18.16
CA ILE A 150 -10.97 5.45 18.58
C ILE A 150 -10.63 6.50 19.65
N GLU A 151 -9.90 6.11 20.69
CA GLU A 151 -9.59 6.98 21.85
C GLU A 151 -8.68 8.16 21.50
N THR A 152 -7.85 8.01 20.48
CA THR A 152 -6.93 9.07 20.03
C THR A 152 -7.46 9.88 18.84
N SER A 153 -8.69 9.63 18.40
CA SER A 153 -9.31 10.40 17.31
C SER A 153 -9.98 11.68 17.83
N ASP A 154 -10.09 12.68 16.96
CA ASP A 154 -10.80 13.93 17.23
C ASP A 154 -12.33 13.74 17.04
N GLY A 155 -12.93 12.82 17.77
CA GLY A 155 -14.35 12.48 17.70
C GLY A 155 -14.62 11.03 17.25
N PRO A 156 -15.88 10.67 16.96
CA PRO A 156 -16.24 9.33 16.55
C PRO A 156 -15.56 8.97 15.21
N VAL A 157 -15.20 7.70 15.06
CA VAL A 157 -14.58 7.21 13.83
C VAL A 157 -15.63 6.65 12.87
N ALA A 158 -15.39 6.84 11.57
CA ALA A 158 -16.08 6.12 10.51
C ALA A 158 -15.30 4.84 10.14
N VAL A 159 -15.95 3.88 9.48
CA VAL A 159 -15.29 2.66 8.99
C VAL A 159 -15.60 2.47 7.52
N LEU A 160 -14.60 2.22 6.68
CA LEU A 160 -14.85 1.73 5.33
C LEU A 160 -15.28 0.26 5.38
N LEU A 161 -16.39 -0.06 4.74
CA LEU A 161 -16.99 -1.39 4.73
C LEU A 161 -17.15 -1.91 3.30
N SER A 162 -16.27 -2.80 2.88
CA SER A 162 -16.35 -3.46 1.56
C SER A 162 -17.15 -4.77 1.56
N GLY A 163 -17.48 -5.29 2.74
CA GLY A 163 -18.04 -6.64 2.87
C GLY A 163 -16.99 -7.75 2.94
N GLY A 164 -15.71 -7.44 2.73
CA GLY A 164 -14.59 -8.36 2.95
C GLY A 164 -14.27 -8.54 4.42
N ILE A 165 -13.57 -9.65 4.77
CA ILE A 165 -13.28 -10.02 6.16
C ILE A 165 -12.52 -8.94 6.93
N ASP A 166 -11.59 -8.18 6.30
CA ASP A 166 -10.80 -7.14 6.97
C ASP A 166 -11.69 -5.99 7.43
N SER A 167 -12.44 -5.41 6.52
CA SER A 167 -13.31 -4.27 6.80
C SER A 167 -14.46 -4.64 7.76
N THR A 168 -15.03 -5.84 7.61
CA THR A 168 -16.09 -6.32 8.52
C THR A 168 -15.56 -6.65 9.91
N SER A 169 -14.30 -7.14 10.03
CA SER A 169 -13.63 -7.31 11.32
C SER A 169 -13.53 -5.97 12.07
N LEU A 170 -13.05 -4.93 11.38
CA LEU A 170 -12.94 -3.61 11.98
C LEU A 170 -14.30 -3.03 12.36
N ALA A 171 -15.31 -3.14 11.48
CA ALA A 171 -16.65 -2.65 11.77
C ALA A 171 -17.29 -3.34 12.99
N ALA A 172 -17.13 -4.67 13.11
CA ALA A 172 -17.60 -5.43 14.24
C ALA A 172 -16.93 -5.00 15.56
N LEU A 173 -15.59 -4.90 15.56
CA LEU A 173 -14.83 -4.50 16.74
C LEU A 173 -15.05 -3.03 17.11
N THR A 174 -15.21 -2.14 16.15
CA THR A 174 -15.58 -0.75 16.40
C THR A 174 -16.94 -0.66 17.06
N LYS A 175 -17.92 -1.48 16.62
CA LYS A 175 -19.25 -1.56 17.23
C LYS A 175 -19.21 -2.01 18.68
N GLU A 176 -18.36 -3.00 19.01
CA GLU A 176 -18.17 -3.46 20.39
C GLU A 176 -17.66 -2.32 21.31
N ILE A 177 -16.84 -1.41 20.78
CA ILE A 177 -16.13 -0.39 21.57
C ILE A 177 -16.88 0.95 21.58
N GLN A 178 -17.31 1.45 20.41
CA GLN A 178 -17.89 2.78 20.24
C GLN A 178 -19.42 2.79 20.41
N GLY A 179 -20.09 1.66 20.17
CA GLY A 179 -21.54 1.53 20.24
C GLY A 179 -22.26 1.97 18.95
N GLU A 180 -22.29 3.25 18.63
CA GLU A 180 -22.81 3.75 17.36
C GLU A 180 -21.68 3.83 16.33
N VAL A 181 -21.86 3.23 15.15
CA VAL A 181 -20.82 3.19 14.10
C VAL A 181 -21.43 3.49 12.76
N HIS A 182 -20.85 4.46 12.08
CA HIS A 182 -21.14 4.81 10.70
C HIS A 182 -20.17 4.06 9.77
N VAL A 183 -20.73 3.31 8.83
CA VAL A 183 -19.97 2.56 7.85
C VAL A 183 -20.25 3.07 6.44
N PHE A 184 -19.22 3.11 5.61
CA PHE A 184 -19.30 3.67 4.27
C PHE A 184 -18.87 2.64 3.24
N SER A 185 -19.70 2.45 2.22
CA SER A 185 -19.45 1.56 1.09
C SER A 185 -19.62 2.32 -0.21
N ALA A 186 -18.90 1.92 -1.24
CA ALA A 186 -19.08 2.44 -2.59
C ALA A 186 -19.49 1.35 -3.57
N GLY A 187 -20.12 1.76 -4.65
CA GLY A 187 -20.45 0.90 -5.77
C GLY A 187 -20.71 1.73 -7.02
N TYR A 188 -21.16 1.05 -8.07
CA TYR A 188 -21.29 1.65 -9.38
C TYR A 188 -22.74 1.80 -9.79
N ARG A 189 -23.08 2.94 -10.41
CA ARG A 189 -24.43 3.23 -10.88
C ARG A 189 -24.82 2.30 -12.03
N GLY A 190 -25.92 1.59 -11.88
CA GLY A 190 -26.51 0.71 -12.89
C GLY A 190 -26.41 -0.77 -12.59
N ASN A 191 -27.46 -1.51 -13.01
CA ASN A 191 -27.60 -2.94 -12.72
C ASN A 191 -26.56 -3.86 -13.37
N ARG A 192 -25.90 -3.41 -14.45
CA ARG A 192 -24.89 -4.21 -15.18
C ARG A 192 -23.61 -4.51 -14.38
N TYR A 193 -23.38 -3.76 -13.31
CA TYR A 193 -22.18 -3.90 -12.50
C TYR A 193 -22.38 -4.71 -11.21
N LYS A 194 -23.56 -5.26 -10.97
CA LYS A 194 -23.88 -6.02 -9.74
C LYS A 194 -22.90 -7.13 -9.39
N GLY A 195 -22.29 -7.78 -10.38
CA GLY A 195 -21.30 -8.83 -10.14
C GLY A 195 -19.95 -8.34 -9.58
N GLN A 196 -19.67 -7.05 -9.73
CA GLN A 196 -18.46 -6.37 -9.23
C GLN A 196 -18.73 -5.53 -7.97
N ASP A 197 -19.97 -5.55 -7.49
CA ASP A 197 -20.48 -4.70 -6.43
C ASP A 197 -20.69 -5.52 -5.16
N GLU A 198 -19.94 -5.19 -4.12
CA GLU A 198 -20.00 -5.86 -2.81
C GLU A 198 -20.97 -5.19 -1.84
N ARG A 199 -21.66 -4.11 -2.25
CA ARG A 199 -22.58 -3.35 -1.40
C ARG A 199 -23.68 -4.19 -0.76
N GLU A 200 -24.22 -5.17 -1.47
CA GLU A 200 -25.28 -6.04 -0.92
C GLU A 200 -24.78 -6.80 0.32
N VAL A 201 -23.55 -7.31 0.28
CA VAL A 201 -22.93 -8.02 1.41
C VAL A 201 -22.64 -7.06 2.56
N ALA A 202 -22.06 -5.90 2.24
CA ALA A 202 -21.75 -4.86 3.22
C ALA A 202 -23.01 -4.34 3.91
N LYS A 203 -24.06 -4.06 3.15
CA LYS A 203 -25.36 -3.60 3.66
C LYS A 203 -26.03 -4.62 4.56
N ARG A 204 -26.09 -5.89 4.12
CA ARG A 204 -26.61 -6.98 4.92
C ARG A 204 -25.88 -7.08 6.27
N PHE A 205 -24.55 -7.03 6.26
CA PHE A 205 -23.76 -7.08 7.47
C PHE A 205 -24.04 -5.88 8.38
N ALA A 206 -24.14 -4.68 7.81
CA ALA A 206 -24.47 -3.47 8.56
C ALA A 206 -25.85 -3.57 9.24
N GLU A 207 -26.85 -4.06 8.53
CA GLU A 207 -28.21 -4.30 9.08
C GLU A 207 -28.18 -5.32 10.23
N GLU A 208 -27.52 -6.47 10.03
CA GLU A 208 -27.41 -7.53 11.05
C GLU A 208 -26.68 -7.07 12.32
N LYS A 209 -25.71 -6.16 12.19
CA LYS A 209 -24.93 -5.62 13.32
C LYS A 209 -25.48 -4.29 13.87
N GLY A 210 -26.54 -3.75 13.30
CA GLY A 210 -27.10 -2.45 13.70
C GLY A 210 -26.10 -1.30 13.51
N LEU A 211 -25.44 -1.26 12.36
CA LEU A 211 -24.54 -0.19 11.93
C LEU A 211 -25.30 0.81 11.06
N ILE A 212 -24.87 2.07 11.09
CA ILE A 212 -25.45 3.12 10.23
C ILE A 212 -24.74 3.08 8.88
N TYR A 213 -25.43 2.58 7.86
CA TYR A 213 -24.88 2.33 6.54
C TYR A 213 -25.03 3.55 5.62
N HIS A 214 -23.92 3.99 5.04
CA HIS A 214 -23.86 5.04 4.02
C HIS A 214 -23.34 4.47 2.70
N GLU A 215 -24.01 4.83 1.63
CA GLU A 215 -23.68 4.36 0.30
C GLU A 215 -23.22 5.52 -0.59
N VAL A 216 -22.17 5.28 -1.40
CA VAL A 216 -21.68 6.18 -2.44
C VAL A 216 -21.78 5.46 -3.77
N GLU A 217 -22.54 6.02 -4.71
CA GLU A 217 -22.66 5.50 -6.07
C GLU A 217 -21.85 6.36 -7.03
N LEU A 218 -21.01 5.72 -7.84
CA LEU A 218 -20.13 6.36 -8.80
C LEU A 218 -20.52 6.04 -10.25
N ASP A 219 -20.27 6.98 -11.14
CA ASP A 219 -20.33 6.79 -12.58
C ASP A 219 -19.02 7.25 -13.27
N ALA A 220 -18.97 7.19 -14.60
CA ALA A 220 -17.77 7.53 -15.37
C ALA A 220 -17.37 9.02 -15.22
N ASN A 221 -18.33 9.92 -15.01
CA ASN A 221 -18.04 11.36 -14.85
C ASN A 221 -17.42 11.64 -13.49
N ASP A 222 -17.88 10.93 -12.45
CA ASP A 222 -17.30 11.02 -11.11
C ASP A 222 -15.81 10.63 -11.14
N PHE A 223 -15.46 9.57 -11.87
CA PHE A 223 -14.07 9.13 -12.03
C PHE A 223 -13.18 10.19 -12.66
N GLN A 224 -13.65 10.88 -13.70
CA GLN A 224 -12.89 11.96 -14.33
C GLN A 224 -12.69 13.14 -13.39
N THR A 225 -13.76 13.54 -12.69
CA THR A 225 -13.73 14.66 -11.75
C THR A 225 -12.79 14.40 -10.59
N TYR A 226 -12.90 13.22 -9.97
CA TYR A 226 -12.08 12.89 -8.80
C TYR A 226 -10.61 12.68 -9.13
N LEU A 227 -10.29 12.19 -10.33
CA LEU A 227 -8.90 12.13 -10.76
C LEU A 227 -8.25 13.52 -10.80
N ASP A 228 -8.91 14.50 -11.39
CA ASP A 228 -8.40 15.88 -11.45
C ASP A 228 -8.29 16.52 -10.06
N GLU A 229 -9.26 16.25 -9.18
CA GLU A 229 -9.26 16.79 -7.83
C GLU A 229 -8.14 16.19 -6.96
N MET A 230 -7.76 14.91 -7.16
CA MET A 230 -6.80 14.22 -6.29
C MET A 230 -5.34 14.42 -6.69
N ILE A 231 -5.03 14.58 -7.99
CA ILE A 231 -3.65 14.68 -8.49
C ILE A 231 -2.81 15.73 -7.75
N PRO A 232 -3.31 16.94 -7.44
CA PRO A 232 -2.54 17.96 -6.72
C PRO A 232 -2.08 17.55 -5.32
N TYR A 233 -2.67 16.49 -4.75
CA TYR A 233 -2.32 15.99 -3.42
C TYR A 233 -1.29 14.85 -3.45
N LEU A 234 -0.99 14.29 -4.64
CA LEU A 234 -0.01 13.23 -4.77
C LEU A 234 1.41 13.80 -4.74
N ASP A 235 2.29 13.15 -4.01
CA ASP A 235 3.73 13.45 -4.00
C ASP A 235 4.51 12.58 -4.98
N GLU A 236 3.95 11.45 -5.38
CA GLU A 236 4.59 10.46 -6.24
C GLU A 236 3.59 9.90 -7.26
N PRO A 237 4.03 9.52 -8.47
CA PRO A 237 3.15 9.01 -9.52
C PRO A 237 2.76 7.55 -9.28
N CYS A 238 2.26 7.25 -8.09
CA CYS A 238 1.66 5.97 -7.75
C CYS A 238 0.15 6.09 -7.88
N PHE A 239 -0.49 5.16 -8.55
CA PHE A 239 -1.92 5.21 -8.79
C PHE A 239 -2.55 3.82 -8.78
N ASP A 240 -3.60 3.66 -8.01
CA ASP A 240 -4.52 2.53 -8.07
C ASP A 240 -5.86 2.99 -8.63
N VAL A 241 -6.47 2.21 -9.51
CA VAL A 241 -7.79 2.53 -10.10
C VAL A 241 -8.89 2.67 -9.04
N ASN A 242 -8.69 2.12 -7.85
CA ASN A 242 -9.59 2.27 -6.71
C ASN A 242 -9.44 3.61 -5.99
N CYS A 243 -8.43 4.41 -6.31
CA CYS A 243 -8.18 5.69 -5.65
C CYS A 243 -9.36 6.66 -5.82
N MET A 244 -9.99 6.67 -7.00
CA MET A 244 -11.16 7.54 -7.24
C MET A 244 -12.35 7.12 -6.38
N VAL A 245 -12.53 5.81 -6.17
CA VAL A 245 -13.56 5.27 -5.27
C VAL A 245 -13.26 5.64 -3.82
N GLN A 246 -12.01 5.49 -3.40
CA GLN A 246 -11.57 5.91 -2.06
C GLN A 246 -11.74 7.42 -1.87
N TYR A 247 -11.37 8.23 -2.87
CA TYR A 247 -11.54 9.68 -2.83
C TYR A 247 -13.00 10.07 -2.61
N ALA A 248 -13.93 9.47 -3.36
CA ALA A 248 -15.37 9.71 -3.20
C ALA A 248 -15.88 9.33 -1.81
N LEU A 249 -15.42 8.19 -1.28
CA LEU A 249 -15.75 7.75 0.09
C LEU A 249 -15.23 8.74 1.13
N PHE A 250 -13.97 9.17 1.03
CA PHE A 250 -13.38 10.12 1.97
C PHE A 250 -14.04 11.49 1.91
N LYS A 251 -14.40 11.96 0.71
CA LYS A 251 -15.18 13.18 0.53
C LYS A 251 -16.52 13.08 1.26
N LYS A 252 -17.23 11.96 1.07
CA LYS A 252 -18.51 11.71 1.75
C LYS A 252 -18.37 11.62 3.27
N ILE A 253 -17.33 10.97 3.77
CA ILE A 253 -17.03 10.86 5.21
C ILE A 253 -16.76 12.25 5.79
N SER A 254 -15.96 13.09 5.11
CA SER A 254 -15.68 14.46 5.50
C SER A 254 -16.94 15.33 5.54
N GLU A 255 -17.81 15.21 4.52
CA GLU A 255 -19.10 15.92 4.43
C GLU A 255 -20.05 15.56 5.58
N GLN A 256 -19.96 14.33 6.12
CA GLN A 256 -20.71 13.91 7.29
C GLN A 256 -20.08 14.36 8.62
N GLY A 257 -18.97 15.09 8.58
CA GLY A 257 -18.32 15.68 9.74
C GLY A 257 -17.32 14.78 10.46
N PHE A 258 -17.07 13.56 9.98
CA PHE A 258 -16.04 12.68 10.54
C PHE A 258 -14.64 13.22 10.25
N LYS A 259 -13.72 13.01 11.20
CA LYS A 259 -12.31 13.41 11.08
C LYS A 259 -11.37 12.22 10.96
N THR A 260 -11.85 11.02 11.29
CA THR A 260 -11.04 9.80 11.27
C THR A 260 -11.83 8.66 10.64
N VAL A 261 -11.17 7.90 9.77
CA VAL A 261 -11.71 6.69 9.15
C VAL A 261 -10.80 5.50 9.38
N LEU A 262 -11.39 4.35 9.74
CA LEU A 262 -10.68 3.09 9.86
C LEU A 262 -10.76 2.31 8.55
N MET A 263 -9.62 1.77 8.12
CA MET A 263 -9.48 0.94 6.92
C MET A 263 -8.82 -0.40 7.22
N GLY A 264 -9.25 -1.44 6.52
CA GLY A 264 -8.71 -2.81 6.62
C GLY A 264 -7.41 -3.05 5.85
N LEU A 265 -6.66 -1.99 5.51
CA LEU A 265 -5.38 -2.12 4.81
C LEU A 265 -4.37 -2.93 5.64
N GLY A 266 -3.52 -3.68 4.95
CA GLY A 266 -2.54 -4.57 5.56
C GLY A 266 -3.08 -5.96 5.93
N GLY A 267 -4.41 -6.17 5.88
CA GLY A 267 -5.01 -7.46 6.21
C GLY A 267 -4.66 -8.56 5.23
N ASP A 268 -4.56 -8.23 3.96
CA ASP A 268 -4.17 -9.18 2.91
C ASP A 268 -2.72 -9.65 3.09
N GLU A 269 -1.83 -8.77 3.48
CA GLU A 269 -0.41 -9.04 3.69
C GLU A 269 -0.16 -9.76 5.00
N LEU A 270 -0.77 -9.29 6.09
CA LEU A 270 -0.54 -9.86 7.42
C LEU A 270 -1.13 -11.26 7.59
N PHE A 271 -2.25 -11.54 6.90
CA PHE A 271 -2.97 -12.80 6.99
C PHE A 271 -2.87 -13.69 5.74
N TYR A 272 -1.90 -13.41 4.85
CA TYR A 272 -1.57 -14.28 3.70
C TYR A 272 -2.74 -14.53 2.75
N SER A 273 -3.27 -13.47 2.15
CA SER A 273 -4.45 -13.53 1.28
C SER A 273 -4.15 -13.91 -0.17
N TYR A 274 -2.96 -13.56 -0.67
CA TYR A 274 -2.62 -13.63 -2.10
C TYR A 274 -2.16 -15.04 -2.49
N THR A 275 -3.06 -15.84 -3.06
CA THR A 275 -2.74 -17.19 -3.55
C THR A 275 -1.66 -17.19 -4.63
N ASP A 276 -1.54 -16.09 -5.36
CA ASP A 276 -0.58 -15.94 -6.44
C ASP A 276 0.84 -15.74 -5.92
N LEU A 277 1.02 -15.04 -4.79
CA LEU A 277 2.32 -14.95 -4.12
C LEU A 277 2.78 -16.31 -3.55
N HIS A 278 1.83 -17.19 -3.21
CA HIS A 278 2.18 -18.57 -2.83
C HIS A 278 2.76 -19.34 -4.02
N ARG A 279 2.16 -19.20 -5.20
CA ARG A 279 2.64 -19.82 -6.45
C ARG A 279 3.96 -19.23 -6.90
N LEU A 280 4.17 -17.94 -6.68
CA LEU A 280 5.42 -17.26 -6.97
C LEU A 280 6.59 -17.85 -6.17
N SER A 281 6.40 -18.11 -4.88
CA SER A 281 7.40 -18.80 -4.06
C SER A 281 7.78 -20.16 -4.63
N ASP A 282 6.80 -20.94 -5.11
CA ASP A 282 7.04 -22.20 -5.79
C ASP A 282 7.76 -22.02 -7.13
N ALA A 283 7.45 -20.97 -7.88
CA ALA A 283 8.10 -20.67 -9.16
C ALA A 283 9.56 -20.24 -8.99
N ILE A 284 9.87 -19.41 -7.99
CA ILE A 284 11.24 -18.99 -7.66
C ILE A 284 12.07 -20.23 -7.24
N ARG A 285 11.53 -21.07 -6.37
CA ARG A 285 12.19 -22.30 -5.94
C ARG A 285 12.43 -23.26 -7.12
N LEU A 286 11.45 -23.41 -8.01
CA LEU A 286 11.57 -24.22 -9.22
C LEU A 286 12.68 -23.70 -10.13
N HIS A 287 12.74 -22.38 -10.34
CA HIS A 287 13.77 -21.77 -11.17
C HIS A 287 15.17 -21.98 -10.59
N HIS A 288 15.32 -21.80 -9.28
CA HIS A 288 16.57 -22.04 -8.58
C HIS A 288 17.02 -23.50 -8.61
N GLU A 289 16.13 -24.44 -8.26
CA GLU A 289 16.41 -25.88 -8.33
C GLU A 289 16.79 -26.33 -9.75
N PHE A 290 16.08 -25.79 -10.77
CA PHE A 290 16.40 -26.10 -12.16
C PHE A 290 17.75 -25.55 -12.57
N ASN A 291 18.10 -24.31 -12.21
CA ASN A 291 19.39 -23.72 -12.51
C ASN A 291 20.56 -24.43 -11.79
N GLN A 292 20.35 -24.94 -10.59
CA GLN A 292 21.33 -25.75 -9.88
C GLN A 292 21.55 -27.12 -10.53
N LEU A 293 20.46 -27.78 -10.93
CA LEU A 293 20.53 -29.14 -11.50
C LEU A 293 20.97 -29.13 -12.97
N TYR A 294 20.68 -28.04 -13.70
CA TYR A 294 20.93 -27.92 -15.14
C TYR A 294 21.59 -26.57 -15.50
N PRO A 295 22.81 -26.29 -15.05
CA PRO A 295 23.46 -25.00 -15.24
C PRO A 295 23.69 -24.62 -16.72
N VAL A 296 23.45 -25.54 -17.65
CA VAL A 296 23.49 -25.29 -19.09
C VAL A 296 22.15 -25.64 -19.70
N ARG A 297 21.30 -24.65 -19.97
CA ARG A 297 19.94 -24.73 -20.54
C ARG A 297 19.83 -25.53 -21.85
N LYS A 298 20.33 -26.73 -21.96
CA LYS A 298 20.39 -27.49 -23.20
C LYS A 298 19.19 -28.37 -23.52
N ASN A 299 18.26 -28.60 -22.57
CA ASN A 299 17.21 -29.59 -22.82
C ASN A 299 15.80 -29.16 -22.36
N LYS A 300 15.05 -28.48 -23.25
CA LYS A 300 13.66 -28.10 -23.02
C LYS A 300 12.73 -29.26 -22.60
N LYS A 301 13.02 -30.50 -23.07
CA LYS A 301 12.20 -31.68 -22.74
C LYS A 301 12.38 -32.10 -21.28
N GLU A 302 13.56 -31.98 -20.74
CA GLU A 302 13.85 -32.28 -19.32
C GLU A 302 13.24 -31.23 -18.40
N TYR A 303 13.33 -29.96 -18.79
CA TYR A 303 12.67 -28.86 -18.09
C TYR A 303 11.16 -29.08 -17.98
N VAL A 304 10.49 -29.32 -19.12
CA VAL A 304 9.05 -29.61 -19.13
C VAL A 304 8.71 -30.82 -18.29
N ARG A 305 9.51 -31.91 -18.36
CA ARG A 305 9.30 -33.10 -17.55
C ARG A 305 9.47 -32.83 -16.06
N TYR A 306 10.45 -32.02 -15.66
CA TYR A 306 10.68 -31.62 -14.29
C TYR A 306 9.49 -30.79 -13.74
N ILE A 307 9.00 -29.79 -14.51
CA ILE A 307 7.81 -29.00 -14.17
C ILE A 307 6.59 -29.89 -14.03
N LEU A 308 6.32 -30.76 -14.99
CA LEU A 308 5.17 -31.68 -14.95
C LEU A 308 5.21 -32.61 -13.73
N LYS A 309 6.42 -33.02 -13.30
CA LYS A 309 6.58 -33.88 -12.14
C LYS A 309 6.36 -33.16 -10.81
N ASN A 310 6.97 -31.99 -10.63
CA ASN A 310 7.09 -31.32 -9.34
C ASN A 310 6.15 -30.11 -9.18
N TYR A 311 5.76 -29.46 -10.29
CA TYR A 311 5.05 -28.17 -10.28
C TYR A 311 3.89 -28.16 -11.27
N LYS A 312 3.19 -29.30 -11.39
CA LYS A 312 2.03 -29.43 -12.28
C LYS A 312 0.97 -28.34 -12.08
N HIS A 313 0.83 -27.84 -10.85
CA HIS A 313 -0.11 -26.78 -10.50
C HIS A 313 0.22 -25.43 -11.17
N LEU A 314 1.49 -25.19 -11.56
CA LEU A 314 1.88 -23.97 -12.28
C LEU A 314 1.49 -23.99 -13.76
N LEU A 315 1.09 -25.13 -14.31
CA LEU A 315 0.70 -25.29 -15.71
C LEU A 315 -0.80 -25.14 -15.96
N LEU A 316 -1.59 -24.80 -14.94
CA LEU A 316 -3.01 -24.63 -15.09
C LEU A 316 -3.37 -23.39 -15.94
N PRO A 317 -4.44 -23.43 -16.77
CA PRO A 317 -4.80 -22.36 -17.71
C PRO A 317 -5.05 -20.99 -17.09
N ASN A 318 -5.35 -20.96 -15.81
CA ASN A 318 -5.56 -19.72 -15.02
C ASN A 318 -4.32 -19.36 -14.19
N HIS A 319 -3.13 -19.78 -14.63
CA HIS A 319 -1.91 -19.34 -13.98
C HIS A 319 -1.80 -17.83 -14.14
N PRO A 320 -1.70 -17.08 -13.04
CA PRO A 320 -1.71 -15.61 -13.07
C PRO A 320 -0.40 -14.99 -13.55
N ALA A 321 0.43 -15.71 -14.29
CA ALA A 321 1.65 -15.22 -14.93
C ALA A 321 1.46 -13.98 -15.82
N ARG A 322 0.29 -13.37 -15.79
CA ARG A 322 -0.08 -12.13 -16.52
C ARG A 322 -0.43 -10.96 -15.61
N THR A 323 -0.25 -11.10 -14.30
CA THR A 323 -0.55 -10.05 -13.33
C THR A 323 0.69 -9.73 -12.49
N ASP A 324 0.55 -9.15 -11.35
CA ASP A 324 1.59 -8.61 -10.47
C ASP A 324 2.79 -9.53 -10.18
N GLU A 325 2.71 -10.83 -10.47
CA GLU A 325 3.82 -11.78 -10.38
C GLU A 325 4.99 -11.45 -11.33
N SER A 326 4.68 -10.79 -12.45
CA SER A 326 5.72 -10.34 -13.39
C SER A 326 6.69 -9.33 -12.76
N ILE A 327 6.27 -8.68 -11.72
CA ILE A 327 7.05 -7.70 -10.97
C ILE A 327 8.19 -8.36 -10.18
N LEU A 328 8.05 -9.64 -9.88
CA LEU A 328 8.90 -10.34 -8.94
C LEU A 328 9.82 -11.40 -9.57
N THR A 329 9.72 -11.64 -10.87
CA THR A 329 10.55 -12.63 -11.59
C THR A 329 11.16 -12.10 -12.88
N ASP A 330 12.44 -12.31 -13.11
CA ASP A 330 13.16 -11.95 -14.34
C ASP A 330 12.54 -12.56 -15.62
N TRP A 331 11.79 -13.63 -15.49
CA TRP A 331 11.27 -14.41 -16.61
C TRP A 331 10.05 -13.77 -17.30
N THR A 332 9.21 -13.07 -16.55
CA THR A 332 8.03 -12.33 -17.05
C THR A 332 8.36 -10.86 -17.35
N TYR A 333 9.52 -10.43 -16.93
CA TYR A 333 9.98 -9.06 -17.03
C TYR A 333 10.23 -8.61 -18.48
N GLU A 334 10.85 -9.42 -19.35
CA GLU A 334 11.05 -9.05 -20.76
C GLU A 334 9.73 -8.89 -21.53
N ASP A 335 8.74 -9.75 -21.26
CA ASP A 335 7.43 -9.64 -21.88
C ASP A 335 6.65 -8.43 -21.33
N TYR A 336 6.78 -8.15 -20.03
CA TYR A 336 6.17 -6.99 -19.40
C TYR A 336 6.87 -5.69 -19.80
N GLN A 337 8.19 -5.68 -19.97
CA GLN A 337 8.93 -4.53 -20.48
C GLN A 337 8.47 -4.14 -21.88
N ARG A 338 8.37 -5.09 -22.82
CA ARG A 338 7.86 -4.83 -24.18
C ARG A 338 6.44 -4.26 -24.13
N PHE A 339 5.60 -4.82 -23.27
CA PHE A 339 4.21 -4.43 -23.17
C PHE A 339 4.02 -3.07 -22.50
N ALA A 340 4.76 -2.79 -21.44
CA ALA A 340 4.67 -1.54 -20.69
C ALA A 340 5.32 -0.37 -21.46
N ILE A 341 6.49 -0.59 -22.05
CA ILE A 341 7.22 0.46 -22.80
C ILE A 341 6.46 0.87 -24.05
N ASP A 342 5.92 -0.09 -24.82
CA ASP A 342 5.11 0.20 -26.01
C ASP A 342 3.77 0.88 -25.67
N ALA A 343 3.28 0.75 -24.44
CA ALA A 343 2.03 1.37 -24.01
C ALA A 343 2.20 2.78 -23.43
N ILE A 344 3.38 3.07 -22.88
CA ILE A 344 3.62 4.30 -22.11
C ILE A 344 4.03 5.46 -22.98
N VAL A 345 4.60 5.19 -24.17
CA VAL A 345 5.38 6.25 -24.79
C VAL A 345 4.95 6.49 -26.23
N ASP A 346 4.34 7.58 -26.41
CA ASP A 346 4.93 8.59 -27.30
C ASP A 346 6.27 9.02 -26.69
N GLY A 347 7.18 8.07 -26.37
CA GLY A 347 8.13 8.45 -25.52
C GLY A 347 9.47 7.84 -25.35
N GLU A 348 10.32 8.56 -25.88
CA GLU A 348 11.75 8.54 -25.63
C GLU A 348 12.15 8.74 -24.15
N ARG A 349 11.24 9.24 -23.26
CA ARG A 349 11.60 9.63 -21.88
C ARG A 349 11.97 8.48 -20.94
N PHE A 350 11.40 7.28 -21.13
CA PHE A 350 11.60 6.15 -20.21
C PHE A 350 12.13 4.89 -20.91
N ALA A 351 12.35 4.92 -22.21
CA ALA A 351 12.73 3.75 -23.00
C ALA A 351 14.08 3.15 -22.57
N ASP A 352 15.00 4.00 -22.11
CA ASP A 352 16.36 3.61 -21.72
C ASP A 352 16.54 3.40 -20.21
N VAL A 353 15.46 3.48 -19.41
CA VAL A 353 15.55 3.31 -17.96
C VAL A 353 15.40 1.83 -17.61
N ASP A 354 16.51 1.23 -17.26
CA ASP A 354 16.55 -0.17 -16.81
C ASP A 354 16.16 -0.27 -15.34
N VAL A 355 14.95 -0.81 -15.08
CA VAL A 355 14.45 -1.03 -13.73
C VAL A 355 14.33 -2.52 -13.47
N HIS A 356 15.19 -3.05 -12.62
CA HIS A 356 15.16 -4.45 -12.21
C HIS A 356 14.71 -4.59 -10.76
N VAL A 357 13.80 -5.53 -10.53
CA VAL A 357 13.48 -6.05 -9.19
C VAL A 357 13.86 -7.52 -9.20
N SER A 358 14.81 -7.89 -8.36
CA SER A 358 15.15 -9.29 -8.14
C SER A 358 14.86 -9.69 -6.70
N LEU A 359 14.13 -10.78 -6.51
CA LEU A 359 14.04 -11.42 -5.21
C LEU A 359 15.21 -12.38 -5.04
N PRO A 360 15.77 -12.51 -3.81
CA PRO A 360 16.81 -13.50 -3.54
C PRO A 360 16.36 -14.91 -3.91
N GLU A 361 17.28 -15.72 -4.42
CA GLU A 361 17.02 -17.11 -4.84
C GLU A 361 16.45 -18.00 -3.71
N ASN A 362 16.73 -17.65 -2.46
CA ASN A 362 16.22 -18.33 -1.27
C ASN A 362 14.93 -17.69 -0.72
N SER A 363 14.23 -16.90 -1.52
CA SER A 363 12.99 -16.24 -1.08
C SER A 363 11.94 -17.26 -0.65
N THR A 364 11.39 -17.02 0.52
CA THR A 364 10.30 -17.80 1.11
C THR A 364 8.97 -17.07 0.91
N VAL A 365 7.84 -17.76 1.13
CA VAL A 365 6.51 -17.11 1.19
C VAL A 365 6.57 -15.90 2.13
N GLN A 366 7.17 -16.06 3.32
CA GLN A 366 7.32 -14.99 4.31
C GLN A 366 8.05 -13.76 3.73
N SER A 367 9.23 -13.95 3.12
CA SER A 367 10.02 -12.84 2.57
C SER A 367 9.34 -12.14 1.38
N ILE A 368 8.59 -12.88 0.57
CA ILE A 368 7.80 -12.33 -0.53
C ILE A 368 6.66 -11.44 0.02
N TYR A 369 5.94 -11.93 1.03
CA TYR A 369 4.89 -11.14 1.67
C TYR A 369 5.44 -9.91 2.40
N ASP A 370 6.62 -10.03 3.01
CA ASP A 370 7.29 -8.89 3.65
C ASP A 370 7.69 -7.82 2.64
N TYR A 371 8.28 -8.24 1.52
CA TYR A 371 8.59 -7.33 0.43
C TYR A 371 7.32 -6.65 -0.11
N TYR A 372 6.25 -7.42 -0.35
CA TYR A 372 4.99 -6.90 -0.89
C TYR A 372 4.27 -5.98 0.11
N SER A 373 4.30 -6.33 1.41
CA SER A 373 3.80 -5.49 2.49
C SER A 373 4.49 -4.13 2.53
N THR A 374 5.82 -4.13 2.42
CA THR A 374 6.62 -2.91 2.52
C THR A 374 6.51 -2.04 1.28
N THR A 375 6.46 -2.62 0.09
CA THR A 375 6.42 -1.88 -1.18
C THR A 375 4.99 -1.53 -1.58
N PHE A 376 4.18 -2.52 -1.92
CA PHE A 376 2.83 -2.32 -2.43
C PHE A 376 1.86 -1.84 -1.33
N ALA A 377 1.72 -2.59 -0.22
CA ALA A 377 0.70 -2.24 0.76
C ALA A 377 0.98 -0.89 1.43
N VAL A 378 2.20 -0.67 1.91
CA VAL A 378 2.54 0.54 2.66
C VAL A 378 2.84 1.72 1.73
N ASN A 379 3.76 1.56 0.78
CA ASN A 379 4.22 2.67 -0.06
C ASN A 379 3.36 2.91 -1.31
N MET A 380 2.26 2.17 -1.50
CA MET A 380 1.23 2.48 -2.48
C MET A 380 -0.15 2.57 -1.82
N CYS A 381 -0.72 1.48 -1.27
CA CYS A 381 -2.11 1.50 -0.78
C CYS A 381 -2.30 2.45 0.42
N VAL A 382 -1.44 2.34 1.45
CA VAL A 382 -1.52 3.20 2.65
C VAL A 382 -1.10 4.63 2.30
N TYR A 383 -0.06 4.80 1.48
CA TYR A 383 0.34 6.11 0.96
C TYR A 383 -0.82 6.81 0.27
N MET A 384 -1.51 6.15 -0.69
CA MET A 384 -2.65 6.73 -1.40
C MET A 384 -3.79 7.07 -0.45
N ALA A 385 -4.16 6.16 0.45
CA ALA A 385 -5.21 6.42 1.43
C ALA A 385 -4.90 7.65 2.29
N ASN A 386 -3.66 7.83 2.75
CA ASN A 386 -3.22 9.01 3.48
C ASN A 386 -3.35 10.30 2.65
N LYS A 387 -2.89 10.29 1.39
CA LYS A 387 -2.97 11.46 0.51
C LYS A 387 -4.41 11.87 0.21
N LEU A 388 -5.26 10.89 -0.08
CA LEU A 388 -6.67 11.13 -0.39
C LEU A 388 -7.47 11.56 0.85
N CYS A 389 -7.16 11.01 2.02
CA CYS A 389 -7.73 11.48 3.28
C CYS A 389 -7.31 12.92 3.58
N HIS A 390 -6.02 13.24 3.42
CA HIS A 390 -5.51 14.59 3.62
C HIS A 390 -6.20 15.59 2.67
N ALA A 391 -6.41 15.23 1.40
CA ALA A 391 -7.15 16.04 0.43
C ALA A 391 -8.57 16.40 0.91
N ASN A 392 -9.17 15.57 1.75
CA ASN A 392 -10.51 15.74 2.29
C ASN A 392 -10.53 16.20 3.77
N GLY A 393 -9.38 16.55 4.35
CA GLY A 393 -9.27 17.04 5.73
C GLY A 393 -9.63 15.99 6.80
N ILE A 394 -9.42 14.70 6.50
CA ILE A 394 -9.61 13.57 7.40
C ILE A 394 -8.32 12.76 7.55
N GLU A 395 -8.26 11.93 8.58
CA GLU A 395 -7.15 11.02 8.86
C GLU A 395 -7.58 9.57 8.64
N VAL A 396 -6.77 8.78 7.91
CA VAL A 396 -6.94 7.33 7.83
C VAL A 396 -6.14 6.64 8.94
N ARG A 397 -6.68 5.58 9.50
CA ARG A 397 -6.01 4.69 10.45
C ARG A 397 -6.20 3.24 10.05
N CYS A 398 -5.11 2.48 10.15
CA CYS A 398 -5.03 1.09 9.74
C CYS A 398 -4.77 0.19 10.97
N PRO A 399 -5.81 -0.19 11.77
CA PRO A 399 -5.61 -0.94 13.01
C PRO A 399 -4.92 -2.30 12.81
N ILE A 400 -5.07 -2.92 11.64
CA ILE A 400 -4.42 -4.19 11.31
C ILE A 400 -2.89 -4.03 11.20
N LEU A 401 -2.41 -2.85 10.85
CA LEU A 401 -0.99 -2.50 10.78
C LEU A 401 -0.40 -2.03 12.12
N ALA A 402 -1.09 -2.23 13.25
CA ALA A 402 -0.52 -1.91 14.55
C ALA A 402 0.79 -2.69 14.78
N PRO A 403 1.89 -2.01 15.15
CA PRO A 403 3.18 -2.66 15.30
C PRO A 403 3.16 -3.90 16.20
N GLU A 404 2.42 -3.85 17.30
CA GLU A 404 2.31 -4.95 18.25
C GLU A 404 1.61 -6.17 17.67
N LEU A 405 0.61 -5.97 16.81
CA LEU A 405 -0.06 -7.06 16.09
C LEU A 405 0.87 -7.63 15.01
N VAL A 406 1.56 -6.78 14.25
CA VAL A 406 2.53 -7.20 13.23
C VAL A 406 3.68 -8.00 13.87
N GLU A 407 4.30 -7.48 14.93
CA GLU A 407 5.38 -8.15 15.68
C GLU A 407 4.92 -9.49 16.24
N PHE A 408 3.70 -9.56 16.78
CA PHE A 408 3.12 -10.80 17.27
C PHE A 408 2.92 -11.82 16.13
N MET A 409 2.32 -11.40 15.02
CA MET A 409 2.14 -12.29 13.86
C MET A 409 3.47 -12.76 13.28
N ASP A 410 4.51 -11.92 13.29
CA ASP A 410 5.86 -12.31 12.86
C ASP A 410 6.49 -13.35 13.79
N SER A 411 6.19 -13.29 15.08
CA SER A 411 6.68 -14.28 16.09
C SER A 411 6.06 -15.67 15.97
N LEU A 412 4.96 -15.82 15.23
CA LEU A 412 4.27 -17.10 15.06
C LEU A 412 4.99 -18.01 14.04
N PRO A 413 5.07 -19.32 14.29
CA PRO A 413 5.47 -20.30 13.29
C PRO A 413 4.55 -20.25 12.06
N MET A 414 5.12 -20.46 10.85
CA MET A 414 4.38 -20.39 9.59
C MET A 414 3.18 -21.34 9.54
N GLU A 415 3.31 -22.55 10.07
CA GLU A 415 2.24 -23.56 10.14
C GLU A 415 1.03 -23.13 10.96
N MET A 416 1.18 -22.16 11.85
CA MET A 416 0.05 -21.60 12.61
C MET A 416 -0.76 -20.57 11.81
N LYS A 417 -0.07 -19.78 10.97
CA LYS A 417 -0.65 -18.59 10.33
C LYS A 417 -0.90 -18.74 8.84
N PHE A 418 -0.29 -19.71 8.19
CA PHE A 418 -0.36 -19.88 6.74
C PHE A 418 -0.87 -21.27 6.33
N ASP A 419 -1.78 -21.29 5.35
CA ASP A 419 -2.19 -22.50 4.62
C ASP A 419 -2.32 -22.13 3.13
N LYS A 420 -1.60 -22.83 2.26
CA LYS A 420 -1.59 -22.56 0.82
C LYS A 420 -2.95 -22.78 0.13
N ASN A 421 -3.84 -23.56 0.73
CA ASN A 421 -5.15 -23.88 0.19
C ASN A 421 -6.28 -23.03 0.81
N GLU A 422 -5.99 -22.34 1.92
CA GLU A 422 -6.97 -21.55 2.64
C GLU A 422 -6.43 -20.13 2.93
N PRO A 423 -6.61 -19.18 1.99
CA PRO A 423 -6.24 -17.79 2.21
C PRO A 423 -6.87 -17.23 3.48
N LYS A 424 -6.09 -16.45 4.25
CA LYS A 424 -6.54 -15.86 5.52
C LYS A 424 -7.01 -16.86 6.58
N MET A 425 -6.53 -18.10 6.53
CA MET A 425 -6.93 -19.17 7.46
C MET A 425 -6.85 -18.72 8.93
N PHE A 426 -5.78 -18.02 9.32
CA PHE A 426 -5.61 -17.52 10.69
C PHE A 426 -6.68 -16.48 11.05
N GLN A 427 -6.90 -15.49 10.20
CA GLN A 427 -7.91 -14.44 10.42
C GLN A 427 -9.32 -14.99 10.48
N LYS A 428 -9.68 -15.93 9.61
CA LYS A 428 -10.98 -16.61 9.63
C LYS A 428 -11.23 -17.28 10.97
N LYS A 429 -10.24 -18.03 11.48
CA LYS A 429 -10.35 -18.69 12.79
C LYS A 429 -10.39 -17.69 13.94
N MET A 430 -9.58 -16.63 13.88
CA MET A 430 -9.56 -15.55 14.87
C MET A 430 -10.92 -14.85 14.98
N MET A 431 -11.60 -14.66 13.86
CA MET A 431 -12.89 -13.95 13.79
C MET A 431 -14.11 -14.88 13.86
N ALA A 432 -13.92 -16.18 14.00
CA ALA A 432 -15.01 -17.14 14.17
C ALA A 432 -15.85 -16.81 15.43
N GLY A 433 -17.16 -16.85 15.30
CA GLY A 433 -18.10 -16.44 16.36
C GLY A 433 -18.35 -14.93 16.49
N ILE A 434 -17.53 -14.07 15.86
CA ILE A 434 -17.74 -12.63 15.77
C ILE A 434 -18.37 -12.27 14.41
N LEU A 435 -17.83 -12.81 13.35
CA LEU A 435 -18.33 -12.64 11.99
C LEU A 435 -19.16 -13.84 11.53
N PRO A 436 -20.18 -13.62 10.70
CA PRO A 436 -20.97 -14.69 10.14
C PRO A 436 -20.21 -15.47 9.06
N ASP A 437 -20.59 -16.73 8.83
CA ASP A 437 -19.93 -17.63 7.89
C ASP A 437 -19.92 -17.09 6.45
N TYR A 438 -20.98 -16.37 6.04
CA TYR A 438 -21.03 -15.79 4.69
C TYR A 438 -19.98 -14.68 4.46
N ILE A 439 -19.37 -14.12 5.54
CA ILE A 439 -18.20 -13.24 5.47
C ILE A 439 -16.91 -14.06 5.54
N LEU A 440 -16.81 -14.96 6.53
CA LEU A 440 -15.58 -15.73 6.77
C LEU A 440 -15.16 -16.58 5.56
N TYR A 441 -16.14 -17.16 4.88
CA TYR A 441 -15.92 -18.09 3.76
C TYR A 441 -16.33 -17.53 2.40
N ALA A 442 -16.56 -16.20 2.32
CA ALA A 442 -16.77 -15.53 1.05
C ALA A 442 -15.58 -15.74 0.12
N LYS A 443 -15.87 -15.97 -1.16
CA LYS A 443 -14.82 -15.94 -2.19
C LYS A 443 -14.32 -14.50 -2.30
N LYS A 444 -13.01 -14.29 -2.16
CA LYS A 444 -12.39 -12.98 -2.37
C LYS A 444 -12.77 -12.45 -3.75
N ARG A 445 -13.24 -11.23 -3.81
CA ARG A 445 -13.46 -10.45 -5.02
C ARG A 445 -12.53 -9.26 -5.00
N ALA A 446 -11.94 -8.93 -6.15
CA ALA A 446 -11.27 -7.66 -6.32
C ALA A 446 -12.33 -6.60 -6.57
N PHE A 447 -12.26 -5.50 -5.83
CA PHE A 447 -13.09 -4.33 -6.10
C PHE A 447 -12.43 -3.56 -7.25
N GLU A 448 -12.86 -3.85 -8.47
CA GLU A 448 -12.33 -3.20 -9.67
C GLU A 448 -13.42 -2.32 -10.31
N PRO A 449 -13.09 -1.07 -10.69
CA PRO A 449 -14.03 -0.23 -11.40
C PRO A 449 -14.34 -0.80 -12.79
N PRO A 450 -15.55 -0.55 -13.31
CA PRO A 450 -15.91 -0.94 -14.65
C PRO A 450 -14.95 -0.37 -15.68
N PHE A 451 -14.52 -1.20 -16.63
CA PHE A 451 -13.54 -0.82 -17.65
C PHE A 451 -13.96 0.43 -18.44
N GLU A 452 -15.26 0.63 -18.65
CA GLU A 452 -15.78 1.81 -19.34
C GLU A 452 -15.50 3.12 -18.59
N PHE A 453 -15.41 3.10 -17.27
CA PHE A 453 -15.06 4.29 -16.48
C PHE A 453 -13.60 4.67 -16.71
N LEU A 454 -12.73 3.67 -16.77
CA LEU A 454 -11.32 3.88 -17.08
C LEU A 454 -11.11 4.37 -18.52
N ARG A 455 -11.88 3.85 -19.49
CA ARG A 455 -11.87 4.33 -20.88
C ARG A 455 -12.25 5.80 -21.00
N ALA A 456 -13.19 6.28 -20.19
CA ALA A 456 -13.60 7.68 -20.20
C ALA A 456 -12.46 8.61 -19.80
N ILE A 457 -11.63 8.22 -18.82
CA ILE A 457 -10.42 8.96 -18.43
C ILE A 457 -9.43 9.02 -19.58
N VAL A 458 -9.12 7.86 -20.20
CA VAL A 458 -8.21 7.78 -21.35
C VAL A 458 -8.64 8.68 -22.49
N ALA A 459 -9.94 8.72 -22.83
CA ALA A 459 -10.49 9.55 -23.88
C ALA A 459 -10.31 11.06 -23.60
N LYS A 460 -10.48 11.48 -22.33
CA LYS A 460 -10.31 12.88 -21.91
C LYS A 460 -8.88 13.38 -22.17
N TYR A 461 -7.89 12.57 -21.90
CA TYR A 461 -6.48 12.96 -22.04
C TYR A 461 -5.88 12.67 -23.43
N GLN A 462 -6.71 12.31 -24.42
CA GLN A 462 -6.34 12.12 -25.84
C GLN A 462 -5.22 11.12 -26.12
N TYR A 463 -5.00 10.15 -25.25
CA TYR A 463 -3.99 9.12 -25.47
C TYR A 463 -4.44 8.14 -26.56
N LYS A 464 -3.57 7.91 -27.56
CA LYS A 464 -3.89 7.18 -28.79
C LYS A 464 -3.92 5.65 -28.65
N ARG A 465 -3.36 5.06 -27.58
CA ARG A 465 -3.36 3.62 -27.34
C ARG A 465 -3.92 3.28 -25.98
N ILE A 466 -4.97 2.46 -25.97
CA ILE A 466 -5.67 2.03 -24.78
C ILE A 466 -5.19 0.62 -24.43
N GLN A 467 -4.34 0.53 -23.44
CA GLN A 467 -4.27 -0.66 -22.59
C GLN A 467 -4.52 -0.18 -21.16
N ALA A 468 -5.59 -0.68 -20.56
CA ALA A 468 -5.96 -0.34 -19.20
C ALA A 468 -5.03 -1.10 -18.23
N ASN A 469 -3.81 -0.63 -18.09
CA ASN A 469 -2.93 -1.06 -17.02
C ASN A 469 -2.50 0.15 -16.18
N TYR A 470 -2.04 -0.10 -14.96
CA TYR A 470 -1.60 0.93 -14.02
C TYR A 470 -0.51 1.85 -14.60
N CYS A 471 0.37 1.31 -15.45
CA CYS A 471 1.45 2.06 -16.08
C CYS A 471 0.97 3.28 -16.85
N PHE A 472 -0.19 3.17 -17.52
CA PHE A 472 -0.77 4.27 -18.28
C PHE A 472 -1.15 5.44 -17.35
N TYR A 473 -1.87 5.17 -16.26
CA TYR A 473 -2.31 6.20 -15.32
C TYR A 473 -1.13 6.82 -14.59
N ASN A 474 -0.16 6.00 -14.17
CA ASN A 474 1.05 6.48 -13.52
C ASN A 474 1.88 7.39 -14.44
N SER A 475 1.97 7.07 -15.73
CA SER A 475 2.64 7.95 -16.72
C SER A 475 1.93 9.29 -16.87
N MET A 476 0.62 9.28 -16.97
CA MET A 476 -0.18 10.49 -17.07
C MET A 476 0.00 11.40 -15.84
N ILE A 477 0.01 10.81 -14.65
CA ILE A 477 0.25 11.53 -13.39
C ILE A 477 1.68 12.07 -13.36
N ALA A 478 2.67 11.28 -13.78
CA ALA A 478 4.06 11.69 -13.84
C ALA A 478 4.26 12.86 -14.80
N ASP A 479 3.64 12.84 -15.99
CA ASP A 479 3.71 13.94 -16.95
C ASP A 479 3.13 15.25 -16.36
N GLN A 480 1.98 15.19 -15.69
CA GLN A 480 1.41 16.35 -15.02
C GLN A 480 2.28 16.86 -13.87
N MET A 481 2.88 15.95 -13.08
CA MET A 481 3.82 16.33 -12.01
C MET A 481 5.06 17.02 -12.57
N ILE A 482 5.60 16.53 -13.69
CA ILE A 482 6.75 17.14 -14.39
C ILE A 482 6.38 18.52 -14.94
N ASP A 483 5.23 18.64 -15.60
CA ASP A 483 4.78 19.89 -16.18
C ASP A 483 4.55 20.95 -15.09
N ASN A 484 3.94 20.57 -13.97
CA ASN A 484 3.81 21.45 -12.82
C ASN A 484 5.17 21.88 -12.24
N LEU A 485 6.15 20.96 -12.18
CA LEU A 485 7.51 21.26 -11.74
C LEU A 485 8.23 22.23 -12.68
N LEU A 486 7.99 22.12 -14.01
CA LEU A 486 8.60 22.96 -15.04
C LEU A 486 7.83 24.25 -15.29
N GLY A 487 6.71 24.49 -14.59
CA GLY A 487 5.87 25.68 -14.75
C GLY A 487 5.16 25.76 -16.12
N LYS A 488 4.79 24.60 -16.68
CA LYS A 488 4.06 24.50 -17.96
C LYS A 488 2.57 24.29 -17.76
#